data_5ff6fa8a97f757c823c23561c146a9e7
#
_entry.id   5ff6fa8a97f757c823c23561c146a9e7
#
_cell.length_a   1.000
_cell.length_b   1.000
_cell.length_c   1.000
_cell.angle_alpha   90.00
_cell.angle_beta   90.00
_cell.angle_gamma   90.00
#
_symmetry.space_group_name_H-M   'P 1'
#
loop_
_entity.id
_entity.type
_entity.pdbx_description
1 polymer ?
#
loop_
_entity_poly.entity_id
_entity_poly.type
_entity_poly.pdbx_seq_one_letter_code
_entity_poly.pdbx_strand_id
1 'polypeptide(L)' 'MKLTINGKPREVAAGTVWTLLEELGLHPQGTIVERNREIMDREAYRETHLSEGDVLELVRLVEGG' A
#
# COMPACT_ATOMS: atom_id res chain seq x y z
N MET A 1 -3.33 7.40 -10.79
CA MET A 1 -4.53 6.73 -10.27
C MET A 1 -4.86 7.27 -8.89
N LYS A 2 -6.11 7.29 -8.56
CA LYS A 2 -6.57 7.81 -7.27
C LYS A 2 -6.93 6.65 -6.34
N LEU A 3 -6.36 6.67 -5.14
CA LEU A 3 -6.62 5.68 -4.11
C LEU A 3 -7.06 6.40 -2.85
N THR A 4 -7.65 5.66 -1.91
CA THR A 4 -7.88 6.14 -0.57
C THR A 4 -6.90 5.43 0.33
N ILE A 5 -6.05 6.20 1.02
CA ILE A 5 -5.00 5.64 1.86
C ILE A 5 -5.16 6.20 3.26
N ASN A 6 -5.39 5.30 4.22
CA ASN A 6 -5.61 5.68 5.61
C ASN A 6 -6.69 6.76 5.71
N GLY A 7 -7.76 6.56 4.96
CA GLY A 7 -8.93 7.42 5.02
C GLY A 7 -8.85 8.68 4.20
N LYS A 8 -7.78 8.89 3.42
CA LYS A 8 -7.62 10.12 2.65
C LYS A 8 -7.41 9.81 1.18
N PRO A 9 -8.05 10.57 0.29
CA PRO A 9 -7.80 10.38 -1.14
C PRO A 9 -6.39 10.82 -1.49
N ARG A 10 -5.76 10.08 -2.39
CA ARG A 10 -4.40 10.37 -2.78
C ARG A 10 -4.15 9.96 -4.21
N GLU A 11 -3.52 10.86 -4.96
CA GLU A 11 -3.13 10.57 -6.34
C GLU A 11 -1.74 9.93 -6.33
N VAL A 12 -1.59 8.79 -6.99
CA VAL A 12 -0.32 8.08 -7.01
C VAL A 12 -0.02 7.61 -8.42
N ALA A 13 1.27 7.39 -8.67
CA ALA A 13 1.72 6.85 -9.95
C ALA A 13 1.90 5.34 -9.90
N ALA A 14 1.93 4.76 -8.73
CA ALA A 14 2.31 3.37 -8.53
C ALA A 14 1.37 2.39 -9.24
N GLY A 15 1.93 1.26 -9.67
CA GLY A 15 1.15 0.21 -10.29
C GLY A 15 0.88 -0.97 -9.37
N THR A 16 1.86 -1.33 -8.53
CA THR A 16 1.70 -2.46 -7.60
C THR A 16 1.76 -1.96 -6.17
N VAL A 17 1.36 -2.84 -5.25
CA VAL A 17 1.45 -2.50 -3.83
C VAL A 17 2.90 -2.20 -3.46
N TRP A 18 3.84 -2.99 -3.98
CA TRP A 18 5.26 -2.77 -3.68
C TRP A 18 5.70 -1.38 -4.10
N THR A 19 5.39 -1.00 -5.36
CA THR A 19 5.83 0.30 -5.86
C THR A 19 5.11 1.43 -5.14
N LEU A 20 3.87 1.22 -4.69
CA LEU A 20 3.19 2.23 -3.89
C LEU A 20 3.93 2.48 -2.59
N LEU A 21 4.34 1.42 -1.89
CA LEU A 21 5.05 1.59 -0.63
C LEU A 21 6.36 2.33 -0.84
N GLU A 22 7.07 2.00 -1.92
CA GLU A 22 8.30 2.72 -2.24
C GLU A 22 8.03 4.19 -2.53
N GLU A 23 6.97 4.47 -3.28
CA GLU A 23 6.62 5.85 -3.61
C GLU A 23 6.33 6.66 -2.35
N LEU A 24 5.73 6.03 -1.35
CA LEU A 24 5.40 6.69 -0.09
C LEU A 24 6.55 6.71 0.91
N GLY A 25 7.67 6.12 0.56
CA GLY A 25 8.82 6.06 1.46
C GLY A 25 8.68 5.04 2.57
N LEU A 26 7.85 4.02 2.36
CA LEU A 26 7.62 2.99 3.36
C LEU A 26 8.38 1.73 2.97
N HIS A 27 8.81 0.99 4.00
CA HIS A 27 9.50 -0.29 3.77
C HIS A 27 8.45 -1.37 3.55
N PRO A 28 8.46 -2.04 2.39
CA PRO A 28 7.47 -3.10 2.17
C PRO A 28 7.53 -4.21 3.22
N GLN A 29 8.73 -4.51 3.72
CA GLN A 29 8.85 -5.57 4.71
C GLN A 29 8.45 -5.14 6.10
N GLY A 30 8.31 -3.85 6.33
CA GLY A 30 7.91 -3.34 7.62
C GLY A 30 6.53 -2.71 7.64
N THR A 31 5.73 -2.97 6.61
CA THR A 31 4.42 -2.34 6.49
C THR A 31 3.36 -3.41 6.27
N ILE A 32 2.30 -3.35 7.07
CA ILE A 32 1.12 -4.19 6.86
C ILE A 32 0.19 -3.43 5.93
N VAL A 33 -0.34 -4.12 4.91
CA VAL A 33 -1.25 -3.54 3.95
C VAL A 33 -2.59 -4.24 4.05
N GLU A 34 -3.65 -3.46 4.28
CA GLU A 34 -5.01 -3.94 4.18
C GLU A 34 -5.60 -3.30 2.94
N ARG A 35 -6.09 -4.12 2.02
CA ARG A 35 -6.66 -3.63 0.77
C ARG A 35 -8.11 -4.03 0.69
N ASN A 36 -8.98 -3.03 0.62
CA ASN A 36 -10.42 -3.27 0.53
C ASN A 36 -10.88 -4.21 1.64
N ARG A 37 -10.36 -3.97 2.86
CA ARG A 37 -10.71 -4.67 4.10
C ARG A 37 -10.14 -6.07 4.21
N GLU A 38 -9.16 -6.40 3.38
CA GLU A 38 -8.47 -7.68 3.47
C GLU A 38 -6.99 -7.46 3.67
N ILE A 39 -6.43 -8.11 4.67
CA ILE A 39 -4.99 -8.02 4.92
C ILE A 39 -4.28 -8.83 3.86
N MET A 40 -3.28 -8.21 3.24
CA MET A 40 -2.53 -8.87 2.17
C MET A 40 -1.34 -9.63 2.72
N ASP A 41 -1.02 -10.74 2.07
CA ASP A 41 0.24 -11.42 2.34
C ASP A 41 1.38 -10.58 1.79
N ARG A 42 2.44 -10.46 2.60
CA ARG A 42 3.59 -9.65 2.18
C ARG A 42 4.19 -10.17 0.87
N GLU A 43 4.15 -11.47 0.68
CA GLU A 43 4.70 -12.08 -0.51
C GLU A 43 3.98 -11.67 -1.79
N ALA A 44 2.77 -11.16 -1.67
CA ALA A 44 1.98 -10.75 -2.82
C ALA A 44 2.17 -9.29 -3.20
N TYR A 45 2.94 -8.53 -2.43
CA TYR A 45 3.07 -7.08 -2.67
C TYR A 45 3.62 -6.77 -4.07
N ARG A 46 4.59 -7.55 -4.54
CA ARG A 46 5.21 -7.27 -5.83
C ARG A 46 4.31 -7.59 -7.01
N GLU A 47 3.37 -8.50 -6.81
CA GLU A 47 2.55 -9.00 -7.91
C GLU A 47 1.15 -8.41 -7.94
N THR A 48 0.73 -7.77 -6.86
CA THR A 48 -0.64 -7.27 -6.77
C THR A 48 -0.72 -5.88 -7.36
N HIS A 49 -1.46 -5.76 -8.45
CA HIS A 49 -1.68 -4.48 -9.09
C HIS A 49 -2.83 -3.76 -8.40
N LEU A 50 -2.65 -2.45 -8.25
CA LEU A 50 -3.67 -1.61 -7.66
C LEU A 50 -4.67 -1.21 -8.71
N SER A 51 -5.88 -0.91 -8.27
CA SER A 51 -6.95 -0.46 -9.15
C SER A 51 -7.44 0.89 -8.70
N GLU A 52 -7.93 1.66 -9.67
CA GLU A 52 -8.52 2.95 -9.39
C GLU A 52 -9.59 2.81 -8.31
N GLY A 53 -9.49 3.63 -7.27
CA GLY A 53 -10.49 3.62 -6.22
C GLY A 53 -10.25 2.62 -5.09
N ASP A 54 -9.15 1.86 -5.15
CA ASP A 54 -8.84 0.95 -4.04
C ASP A 54 -8.73 1.70 -2.73
N VAL A 55 -9.16 1.05 -1.66
CA VAL A 55 -9.10 1.59 -0.30
C VAL A 55 -8.05 0.82 0.47
N LEU A 56 -7.02 1.51 0.92
CA LEU A 56 -5.89 0.88 1.59
C LEU A 56 -5.69 1.44 2.99
N GLU A 57 -5.33 0.55 3.91
CA GLU A 57 -4.84 0.94 5.21
C GLU A 57 -3.41 0.45 5.32
N LEU A 58 -2.51 1.36 5.65
CA LEU A 58 -1.09 1.03 5.73
C LEU A 58 -0.63 1.27 7.17
N VAL A 59 -0.07 0.23 7.78
CA VAL A 59 0.39 0.31 9.17
C VAL A 59 1.85 -0.05 9.22
N ARG A 60 2.67 0.86 9.73
CA ARG A 60 4.10 0.59 9.89
C ARG A 60 4.32 -0.21 11.17
N LEU A 61 5.06 -1.31 11.03
CA LEU A 61 5.36 -2.17 12.17
C LEU A 61 6.59 -1.70 12.91
N VAL A 62 7.56 -1.13 12.21
CA VAL A 62 8.83 -0.75 12.79
C VAL A 62 9.10 0.69 12.46
N GLU A 63 9.44 1.44 13.49
CA GLU A 63 9.73 2.85 13.36
C GLU A 63 11.20 3.03 13.01
N GLY A 64 11.46 3.77 11.95
CA GLY A 64 12.81 4.16 11.62
C GLY A 64 13.71 3.06 11.11
N GLY A 65 13.21 1.92 10.95
CA GLY A 65 13.95 0.83 10.34
C GLY A 65 15.33 0.57 10.86
#